data_b690bd7c59a3f286c4159cddec75588d
#
_entry.id   b690bd7c59a3f286c4159cddec75588d
#
_cell.length_a   1.000
_cell.length_b   1.000
_cell.length_c   1.000
_cell.angle_alpha   90.00
_cell.angle_beta   90.00
_cell.angle_gamma   90.00
#
_symmetry.space_group_name_H-M   'P 1'
#
loop_
_entity.id
_entity.type
_entity.pdbx_description
1 polymer ?
#
loop_
_entity_poly.entity_id
_entity_poly.type
_entity_poly.pdbx_seq_one_letter_code
_entity_poly.pdbx_strand_id
1 'polypeptide(L)'
;MSRLIKKPLEIPQSVKVEVVEGMGKFKGAEVNGKVFKFKGPKGEVEVFVPPMIEVALEDGKISVKPVDVRGLPKSDRNLGKALPGTIYRLLRNAIIGVVEGYKKELKVVGTGYRVRKEGEKLIFNVGYSHPVEYALPEEYKKYVKVEVQGQDTVIVSGTNKELVGLVAAQIRSIREPNIYTGKGIRYADEVIILKPTKKTKAK
;
A
#
# COMPACT_ATOMS: atom_id res chain seq x y z
N MET A 1 -15.84 -14.38 -12.78
CA MET A 1 -14.40 -14.66 -12.65
C MET A 1 -13.59 -13.50 -13.26
N SER A 2 -12.50 -13.11 -12.63
CA SER A 2 -11.63 -12.05 -13.14
C SER A 2 -10.91 -12.48 -14.42
N ARG A 3 -10.94 -11.64 -15.46
CA ARG A 3 -10.21 -11.91 -16.72
C ARG A 3 -8.68 -11.88 -16.55
N LEU A 4 -8.20 -11.28 -15.47
CA LEU A 4 -6.77 -11.15 -15.16
C LEU A 4 -6.06 -12.49 -14.96
N ILE A 5 -6.76 -13.48 -14.41
CA ILE A 5 -6.19 -14.80 -14.08
C ILE A 5 -5.83 -15.63 -15.34
N LYS A 6 -6.39 -15.26 -16.49
CA LYS A 6 -6.13 -15.98 -17.76
C LYS A 6 -4.71 -15.77 -18.28
N LYS A 7 -4.03 -14.70 -17.85
CA LYS A 7 -2.66 -14.42 -18.25
C LYS A 7 -1.71 -14.80 -17.11
N PRO A 8 -0.72 -15.68 -17.32
CA PRO A 8 0.29 -15.96 -16.32
C PRO A 8 1.10 -14.70 -16.03
N LEU A 9 1.59 -14.59 -14.79
CA LEU A 9 2.52 -13.53 -14.38
C LEU A 9 3.92 -13.95 -14.74
N GLU A 10 4.60 -13.17 -15.55
CA GLU A 10 6.01 -13.36 -15.86
C GLU A 10 6.88 -12.84 -14.72
N ILE A 11 7.86 -13.63 -14.32
CA ILE A 11 8.82 -13.25 -13.29
C ILE A 11 10.08 -12.75 -14.02
N PRO A 12 10.48 -11.47 -13.80
CA PRO A 12 11.74 -10.97 -14.34
C PRO A 12 12.92 -11.76 -13.79
N GLN A 13 13.98 -11.93 -14.58
CA GLN A 13 15.21 -12.67 -14.19
C GLN A 13 15.89 -12.10 -12.93
N SER A 14 15.63 -10.81 -12.63
CA SER A 14 16.15 -10.12 -11.43
C SER A 14 15.43 -10.51 -10.13
N VAL A 15 14.35 -11.30 -10.20
CA VAL A 15 13.52 -11.65 -9.04
C VAL A 15 13.65 -13.14 -8.75
N LYS A 16 14.03 -13.47 -7.52
CA LYS A 16 14.00 -14.85 -7.01
C LYS A 16 12.70 -15.05 -6.24
N VAL A 17 12.04 -16.18 -6.51
CA VAL A 17 10.79 -16.55 -5.83
C VAL A 17 11.00 -17.84 -5.07
N GLU A 18 10.76 -17.80 -3.78
CA GLU A 18 10.77 -18.95 -2.88
C GLU A 18 9.35 -19.20 -2.38
N VAL A 19 8.92 -20.44 -2.36
CA VAL A 19 7.60 -20.83 -1.83
C VAL A 19 7.84 -21.65 -0.56
N VAL A 20 7.28 -21.17 0.54
CA VAL A 20 7.41 -21.81 1.86
C VAL A 20 6.00 -22.05 2.41
N GLU A 21 5.78 -23.18 3.06
CA GLU A 21 4.57 -23.38 3.84
C GLU A 21 4.63 -22.54 5.12
N GLY A 22 3.57 -21.83 5.44
CA GLY A 22 3.53 -20.93 6.58
C GLY A 22 2.11 -20.60 7.03
N MET A 23 2.03 -20.06 8.23
CA MET A 23 0.76 -19.57 8.78
C MET A 23 0.49 -18.14 8.34
N GLY A 24 -0.77 -17.83 8.03
CA GLY A 24 -1.18 -16.46 7.73
C GLY A 24 -2.62 -16.22 8.19
N LYS A 25 -2.96 -14.94 8.35
CA LYS A 25 -4.32 -14.55 8.76
C LYS A 25 -5.27 -14.57 7.57
N PHE A 26 -6.33 -15.35 7.68
CA PHE A 26 -7.41 -15.42 6.70
C PHE A 26 -8.76 -15.45 7.40
N LYS A 27 -9.67 -14.53 7.08
CA LYS A 27 -10.99 -14.37 7.76
C LYS A 27 -10.89 -14.19 9.28
N GLY A 28 -9.81 -13.60 9.78
CA GLY A 28 -9.60 -13.39 11.22
C GLY A 28 -9.05 -14.61 11.98
N ALA A 29 -8.87 -15.75 11.31
CA ALA A 29 -8.23 -16.94 11.87
C ALA A 29 -6.84 -17.17 11.27
N GLU A 30 -5.96 -17.80 12.02
CA GLU A 30 -4.68 -18.27 11.52
C GLU A 30 -4.89 -19.58 10.74
N VAL A 31 -4.44 -19.62 9.51
CA VAL A 31 -4.61 -20.75 8.60
C VAL A 31 -3.26 -21.10 7.98
N ASN A 32 -2.98 -22.38 7.86
CA ASN A 32 -1.83 -22.86 7.11
C ASN A 32 -2.05 -22.60 5.61
N GLY A 33 -1.05 -22.07 4.95
CA GLY A 33 -1.07 -21.77 3.53
C GLY A 33 0.32 -21.68 2.94
N LYS A 34 0.43 -21.15 1.73
CA LYS A 34 1.72 -20.94 1.06
C LYS A 34 2.12 -19.47 1.17
N VAL A 35 3.35 -19.22 1.56
CA VAL A 35 3.96 -17.89 1.58
C VAL A 35 4.92 -17.78 0.39
N PHE A 36 4.64 -16.89 -0.52
CA PHE A 36 5.51 -16.56 -1.64
C PHE A 36 6.42 -15.41 -1.22
N LYS A 37 7.73 -15.69 -1.16
CA LYS A 37 8.77 -14.70 -0.87
C LYS A 37 9.41 -14.26 -2.17
N PHE A 38 9.29 -12.97 -2.46
CA PHE A 38 9.88 -12.34 -3.63
C PHE A 38 11.11 -11.56 -3.19
N LYS A 39 12.27 -11.89 -3.73
CA LYS A 39 13.54 -11.18 -3.50
C LYS A 39 13.99 -10.53 -4.79
N GLY A 40 14.24 -9.23 -4.77
CA GLY A 40 14.67 -8.44 -5.91
C GLY A 40 15.61 -7.30 -5.52
N PRO A 41 16.00 -6.45 -6.49
CA PRO A 41 17.00 -5.40 -6.29
C PRO A 41 16.59 -4.33 -5.26
N LYS A 42 15.30 -4.09 -5.06
CA LYS A 42 14.80 -3.10 -4.09
C LYS A 42 14.55 -3.66 -2.70
N GLY A 43 14.55 -4.99 -2.55
CA GLY A 43 14.32 -5.67 -1.29
C GLY A 43 13.45 -6.91 -1.43
N GLU A 44 12.79 -7.30 -0.35
CA GLU A 44 11.97 -8.50 -0.31
C GLU A 44 10.54 -8.20 0.14
N VAL A 45 9.59 -8.98 -0.38
CA VAL A 45 8.17 -8.92 -0.03
C VAL A 45 7.63 -10.32 0.10
N GLU A 46 6.79 -10.55 1.10
CA GLU A 46 6.11 -11.80 1.35
C GLU A 46 4.62 -11.67 1.04
N VAL A 47 4.05 -12.65 0.36
CA VAL A 47 2.61 -12.71 0.04
C VAL A 47 2.06 -14.04 0.51
N PHE A 48 1.11 -13.99 1.42
CA PHE A 48 0.39 -15.16 1.89
C PHE A 48 -0.73 -15.56 0.92
N VAL A 49 -0.77 -16.84 0.57
CA VAL A 49 -1.80 -17.44 -0.28
C VAL A 49 -2.58 -18.48 0.53
N PRO A 50 -3.90 -18.28 0.74
CA PRO A 50 -4.73 -19.23 1.48
C PRO A 50 -4.80 -20.59 0.78
N PRO A 51 -5.02 -21.70 1.52
CA PRO A 51 -4.97 -23.06 0.97
C PRO A 51 -6.07 -23.36 -0.06
N MET A 52 -7.14 -22.58 -0.10
CA MET A 52 -8.20 -22.73 -1.08
C MET A 52 -7.85 -22.27 -2.49
N ILE A 53 -6.66 -21.67 -2.68
CA ILE A 53 -6.22 -21.16 -3.99
C ILE A 53 -5.00 -21.93 -4.44
N GLU A 54 -5.07 -22.49 -5.64
CA GLU A 54 -3.92 -23.12 -6.28
C GLU A 54 -3.13 -22.07 -7.05
N VAL A 55 -1.86 -21.94 -6.70
CA VAL A 55 -0.87 -21.14 -7.42
C VAL A 55 0.23 -22.07 -7.87
N ALA A 56 0.45 -22.16 -9.17
CA ALA A 56 1.54 -22.94 -9.78
C ALA A 56 2.65 -22.00 -10.24
N LEU A 57 3.89 -22.42 -9.98
CA LEU A 57 5.10 -21.77 -10.43
C LEU A 57 5.76 -22.70 -11.47
N GLU A 58 5.71 -22.33 -12.74
CA GLU A 58 6.23 -23.12 -13.87
C GLU A 58 7.03 -22.20 -14.79
N ASP A 59 8.22 -22.61 -15.17
CA ASP A 59 9.07 -21.92 -16.16
C ASP A 59 9.22 -20.41 -15.97
N GLY A 60 9.37 -19.94 -14.72
CA GLY A 60 9.48 -18.51 -14.42
C GLY A 60 8.17 -17.74 -14.57
N LYS A 61 7.04 -18.44 -14.60
CA LYS A 61 5.69 -17.85 -14.65
C LYS A 61 4.85 -18.32 -13.48
N ILE A 62 4.07 -17.41 -12.93
CA ILE A 62 3.11 -17.73 -11.88
C ILE A 62 1.71 -17.77 -12.50
N SER A 63 1.05 -18.89 -12.38
CA SER A 63 -0.35 -19.08 -12.77
C SER A 63 -1.23 -19.26 -11.54
N VAL A 64 -2.35 -18.54 -11.49
CA VAL A 64 -3.36 -18.65 -10.43
C VAL A 64 -4.56 -19.37 -11.01
N LYS A 65 -4.88 -20.55 -10.48
CA LYS A 65 -6.02 -21.33 -10.95
C LYS A 65 -7.32 -20.85 -10.30
N PRO A 66 -8.42 -20.91 -11.03
CA PRO A 66 -9.74 -20.60 -10.47
C PRO A 66 -10.12 -21.66 -9.42
N VAL A 67 -10.74 -21.20 -8.33
CA VAL A 67 -11.26 -22.08 -7.29
C VAL A 67 -12.56 -22.75 -7.77
N ASP A 68 -12.70 -24.05 -7.58
CA ASP A 68 -13.99 -24.71 -7.77
C ASP A 68 -14.90 -24.36 -6.59
N VAL A 69 -15.94 -23.59 -6.91
CA VAL A 69 -16.92 -23.11 -5.90
C VAL A 69 -18.13 -24.01 -5.79
N ARG A 70 -18.17 -25.14 -6.54
CA ARG A 70 -19.26 -26.11 -6.47
C ARG A 70 -19.18 -26.83 -5.13
N GLY A 71 -20.28 -26.87 -4.41
CA GLY A 71 -20.34 -27.50 -3.07
C GLY A 71 -19.95 -26.59 -1.91
N LEU A 72 -19.40 -25.40 -2.14
CA LEU A 72 -19.12 -24.47 -1.06
C LEU A 72 -20.39 -23.76 -0.55
N PRO A 73 -20.44 -23.37 0.73
CA PRO A 73 -21.50 -22.51 1.27
C PRO A 73 -21.63 -21.21 0.47
N LYS A 74 -22.82 -20.61 0.43
CA LYS A 74 -23.09 -19.40 -0.38
C LYS A 74 -22.15 -18.23 -0.05
N SER A 75 -21.79 -18.06 1.22
CA SER A 75 -20.79 -17.09 1.69
C SER A 75 -19.43 -17.28 1.02
N ASP A 76 -18.99 -18.54 0.92
CA ASP A 76 -17.66 -18.89 0.44
C ASP A 76 -17.57 -18.95 -1.08
N ARG A 77 -18.71 -19.16 -1.77
CA ARG A 77 -18.77 -19.10 -3.24
C ARG A 77 -18.39 -17.72 -3.78
N ASN A 78 -18.86 -16.64 -3.16
CA ASN A 78 -18.53 -15.29 -3.57
C ASN A 78 -17.05 -14.98 -3.31
N LEU A 79 -16.55 -15.42 -2.17
CA LEU A 79 -15.15 -15.29 -1.82
C LEU A 79 -14.24 -16.08 -2.77
N GLY A 80 -14.57 -17.34 -3.04
CA GLY A 80 -13.84 -18.20 -3.99
C GLY A 80 -13.78 -17.64 -5.41
N LYS A 81 -14.79 -16.88 -5.84
CA LYS A 81 -14.77 -16.17 -7.14
C LYS A 81 -13.91 -14.91 -7.11
N ALA A 82 -13.80 -14.21 -5.98
CA ALA A 82 -13.07 -12.94 -5.85
C ALA A 82 -11.59 -13.16 -5.54
N LEU A 83 -11.26 -14.10 -4.66
CA LEU A 83 -9.92 -14.35 -4.14
C LEU A 83 -8.84 -14.56 -5.21
N PRO A 84 -9.04 -15.40 -6.25
CA PRO A 84 -7.99 -15.61 -7.25
C PRO A 84 -7.55 -14.32 -7.94
N GLY A 85 -8.49 -13.41 -8.21
CA GLY A 85 -8.17 -12.09 -8.79
C GLY A 85 -7.41 -11.19 -7.81
N THR A 86 -7.72 -11.26 -6.53
CA THR A 86 -7.03 -10.53 -5.46
C THR A 86 -5.61 -11.04 -5.30
N ILE A 87 -5.42 -12.36 -5.17
CA ILE A 87 -4.09 -12.98 -5.05
C ILE A 87 -3.23 -12.68 -6.28
N TYR A 88 -3.78 -12.79 -7.48
CA TYR A 88 -3.09 -12.41 -8.71
C TYR A 88 -2.54 -10.97 -8.64
N ARG A 89 -3.37 -10.04 -8.15
CA ARG A 89 -2.93 -8.64 -7.99
C ARG A 89 -1.88 -8.46 -6.90
N LEU A 90 -1.99 -9.17 -5.79
CA LEU A 90 -0.99 -9.12 -4.71
C LEU A 90 0.36 -9.65 -5.20
N LEU A 91 0.38 -10.79 -5.89
CA LEU A 91 1.59 -11.36 -6.48
C LEU A 91 2.21 -10.40 -7.52
N ARG A 92 1.39 -9.84 -8.40
CA ARG A 92 1.86 -8.83 -9.38
C ARG A 92 2.44 -7.59 -8.69
N ASN A 93 1.76 -7.08 -7.65
CA ASN A 93 2.26 -5.92 -6.92
C ASN A 93 3.58 -6.25 -6.21
N ALA A 94 3.75 -7.46 -5.68
CA ALA A 94 5.00 -7.89 -5.07
C ALA A 94 6.16 -7.89 -6.10
N ILE A 95 5.95 -8.46 -7.29
CA ILE A 95 6.96 -8.47 -8.37
C ILE A 95 7.36 -7.03 -8.74
N ILE A 96 6.40 -6.15 -9.00
CA ILE A 96 6.70 -4.74 -9.33
C ILE A 96 7.42 -4.05 -8.17
N GLY A 97 6.98 -4.31 -6.93
CA GLY A 97 7.54 -3.70 -5.74
C GLY A 97 9.00 -4.06 -5.48
N VAL A 98 9.42 -5.29 -5.75
CA VAL A 98 10.82 -5.70 -5.55
C VAL A 98 11.73 -5.27 -6.71
N VAL A 99 11.17 -4.97 -7.89
CA VAL A 99 11.93 -4.50 -9.08
C VAL A 99 12.04 -2.98 -9.10
N GLU A 100 10.89 -2.30 -9.14
CA GLU A 100 10.80 -0.85 -9.31
C GLU A 100 10.65 -0.11 -7.98
N GLY A 101 9.96 -0.74 -7.02
CA GLY A 101 9.50 -0.11 -5.79
C GLY A 101 8.26 0.75 -6.01
N TYR A 102 7.68 1.18 -4.91
CA TYR A 102 6.56 2.12 -4.89
C TYR A 102 6.97 3.42 -4.23
N LYS A 103 6.46 4.54 -4.74
CA LYS A 103 6.68 5.87 -4.21
C LYS A 103 5.35 6.60 -4.11
N LYS A 104 5.10 7.26 -2.98
CA LYS A 104 4.03 8.23 -2.78
C LYS A 104 4.64 9.52 -2.26
N GLU A 105 4.24 10.61 -2.86
CA GLU A 105 4.71 11.94 -2.51
C GLU A 105 3.55 12.75 -1.92
N LEU A 106 3.80 13.36 -0.77
CA LEU A 106 2.85 14.18 -0.03
C LEU A 106 3.40 15.60 0.09
N LYS A 107 2.52 16.59 -0.12
CA LYS A 107 2.84 18.01 0.04
C LYS A 107 2.11 18.59 1.24
N VAL A 108 2.86 19.28 2.07
CA VAL A 108 2.36 20.02 3.23
C VAL A 108 2.11 21.46 2.79
N VAL A 109 0.86 21.85 2.65
CA VAL A 109 0.46 23.15 2.10
C VAL A 109 -0.17 24.00 3.18
N GLY A 110 0.34 25.21 3.38
CA GLY A 110 -0.21 26.18 4.33
C GLY A 110 0.84 27.16 4.84
N THR A 111 0.41 28.37 5.16
CA THR A 111 1.30 29.40 5.74
C THR A 111 1.80 28.93 7.10
N GLY A 112 3.12 28.81 7.26
CA GLY A 112 3.76 28.32 8.50
C GLY A 112 3.68 26.81 8.70
N TYR A 113 3.10 26.05 7.76
CA TYR A 113 3.12 24.59 7.81
C TYR A 113 4.49 24.09 7.39
N ARG A 114 5.03 23.16 8.16
CA ARG A 114 6.32 22.56 7.87
C ARG A 114 6.43 21.16 8.45
N VAL A 115 7.28 20.36 7.86
CA VAL A 115 7.64 19.02 8.34
C VAL A 115 9.16 18.96 8.55
N ARG A 116 9.59 18.28 9.59
CA ARG A 116 10.99 17.98 9.87
C ARG A 116 11.14 16.50 10.20
N LYS A 117 12.29 15.95 9.88
CA LYS A 117 12.66 14.62 10.31
C LYS A 117 13.68 14.75 11.45
N GLU A 118 13.35 14.21 12.60
CA GLU A 118 14.23 14.13 13.77
C GLU A 118 14.47 12.67 14.11
N GLY A 119 15.64 12.15 13.72
CA GLY A 119 15.94 10.73 13.84
C GLY A 119 14.97 9.86 13.03
N GLU A 120 14.20 9.05 13.71
CA GLU A 120 13.19 8.16 13.11
C GLU A 120 11.77 8.73 13.10
N LYS A 121 11.56 9.87 13.74
CA LYS A 121 10.27 10.53 13.84
C LYS A 121 10.15 11.66 12.83
N LEU A 122 8.94 11.90 12.37
CA LEU A 122 8.55 13.07 11.60
C LEU A 122 7.77 14.01 12.52
N ILE A 123 8.14 15.27 12.52
CA ILE A 123 7.49 16.33 13.30
C ILE A 123 6.75 17.26 12.34
N PHE A 124 5.44 17.30 12.47
CA PHE A 124 4.54 18.11 11.65
C PHE A 124 4.04 19.33 12.43
N ASN A 125 4.38 20.52 11.92
CA ASN A 125 3.77 21.77 12.36
C ASN A 125 2.70 22.16 11.32
N VAL A 126 1.44 21.82 11.62
CA VAL A 126 0.32 21.95 10.66
C VAL A 126 -0.86 22.73 11.24
N GLY A 127 -0.56 23.76 12.04
CA GLY A 127 -1.56 24.67 12.60
C GLY A 127 -2.33 24.13 13.79
N TYR A 128 -1.78 23.15 14.50
CA TYR A 128 -2.21 22.74 15.84
C TYR A 128 -1.41 23.51 16.91
N SER A 129 -1.92 23.54 18.13
CA SER A 129 -1.25 24.16 19.30
C SER A 129 0.10 23.49 19.60
N HIS A 130 0.20 22.18 19.33
CA HIS A 130 1.41 21.39 19.51
C HIS A 130 1.80 20.72 18.19
N PRO A 131 3.11 20.53 17.94
CA PRO A 131 3.56 19.75 16.81
C PRO A 131 3.08 18.30 16.93
N VAL A 132 2.71 17.69 15.82
CA VAL A 132 2.30 16.28 15.77
C VAL A 132 3.49 15.43 15.40
N GLU A 133 3.83 14.50 16.28
CA GLU A 133 4.87 13.51 16.03
C GLU A 133 4.29 12.28 15.34
N TYR A 134 4.94 11.83 14.29
CA TYR A 134 4.64 10.57 13.62
C TYR A 134 5.89 9.69 13.62
N ALA A 135 5.79 8.53 14.24
CA ALA A 135 6.84 7.51 14.21
C ALA A 135 6.38 6.34 13.34
N LEU A 136 7.26 5.90 12.43
CA LEU A 136 6.98 4.73 11.63
C LEU A 136 7.04 3.47 12.51
N PRO A 137 5.98 2.63 12.56
CA PRO A 137 6.00 1.37 13.29
C PRO A 137 7.17 0.48 12.86
N GLU A 138 7.78 -0.22 13.81
CA GLU A 138 8.98 -1.03 13.54
C GLU A 138 8.73 -2.12 12.49
N GLU A 139 7.55 -2.71 12.50
CA GLU A 139 7.12 -3.73 11.53
C GLU A 139 7.16 -3.22 10.08
N TYR A 140 6.95 -1.92 9.87
CA TYR A 140 6.92 -1.32 8.53
C TYR A 140 8.29 -0.85 8.05
N LYS A 141 9.25 -0.63 8.98
CA LYS A 141 10.61 -0.14 8.64
C LYS A 141 11.35 -1.07 7.67
N LYS A 142 11.05 -2.37 7.72
CA LYS A 142 11.62 -3.35 6.79
C LYS A 142 11.21 -3.09 5.32
N TYR A 143 9.99 -2.58 5.11
CA TYR A 143 9.37 -2.47 3.79
C TYR A 143 9.19 -1.04 3.29
N VAL A 144 9.21 -0.06 4.20
CA VAL A 144 8.88 1.34 3.90
C VAL A 144 9.96 2.26 4.48
N LYS A 145 10.37 3.23 3.66
CA LYS A 145 11.25 4.34 4.05
C LYS A 145 10.49 5.63 3.89
N VAL A 146 10.69 6.56 4.84
CA VAL A 146 10.10 7.90 4.78
C VAL A 146 11.21 8.92 4.79
N GLU A 147 11.20 9.80 3.80
CA GLU A 147 12.16 10.86 3.61
C GLU A 147 11.44 12.21 3.54
N VAL A 148 12.11 13.26 3.99
CA VAL A 148 11.61 14.62 3.91
C VAL A 148 12.50 15.40 2.94
N GLN A 149 11.87 15.97 1.93
CA GLN A 149 12.56 16.82 0.96
C GLN A 149 12.13 18.27 1.17
N GLY A 150 13.09 19.09 1.61
CA GLY A 150 12.77 20.46 2.03
C GLY A 150 12.01 20.51 3.35
N GLN A 151 11.02 21.41 3.44
CA GLN A 151 10.19 21.61 4.64
C GLN A 151 8.69 21.30 4.39
N ASP A 152 8.34 20.96 3.17
CA ASP A 152 6.96 20.86 2.70
C ASP A 152 6.64 19.55 1.96
N THR A 153 7.63 18.72 1.69
CA THR A 153 7.44 17.51 0.90
C THR A 153 7.88 16.27 1.68
N VAL A 154 6.99 15.27 1.77
CA VAL A 154 7.27 13.97 2.38
C VAL A 154 7.18 12.91 1.31
N ILE A 155 8.23 12.10 1.20
CA ILE A 155 8.33 11.00 0.26
C ILE A 155 8.25 9.70 1.03
N VAL A 156 7.24 8.90 0.72
CA VAL A 156 7.08 7.54 1.25
C VAL A 156 7.42 6.56 0.14
N SER A 157 8.46 5.78 0.33
CA SER A 157 8.94 4.79 -0.65
C SER A 157 9.07 3.41 -0.02
N GLY A 158 8.93 2.36 -0.84
CA GLY A 158 9.07 1.00 -0.31
C GLY A 158 8.75 -0.08 -1.33
N THR A 159 8.92 -1.32 -0.92
CA THR A 159 8.66 -2.51 -1.74
C THR A 159 7.21 -2.98 -1.65
N ASN A 160 6.56 -2.79 -0.51
CA ASN A 160 5.19 -3.21 -0.31
C ASN A 160 4.21 -2.07 -0.59
N LYS A 161 3.40 -2.23 -1.66
CA LYS A 161 2.42 -1.23 -2.09
C LYS A 161 1.39 -0.87 -1.03
N GLU A 162 0.92 -1.87 -0.30
CA GLU A 162 -0.09 -1.70 0.75
C GLU A 162 0.45 -0.85 1.89
N LEU A 163 1.64 -1.18 2.40
CA LEU A 163 2.27 -0.45 3.49
C LEU A 163 2.66 0.98 3.09
N VAL A 164 3.17 1.18 1.86
CA VAL A 164 3.44 2.52 1.34
C VAL A 164 2.16 3.34 1.27
N GLY A 165 1.05 2.74 0.81
CA GLY A 165 -0.25 3.39 0.77
C GLY A 165 -0.81 3.70 2.16
N LEU A 166 -0.69 2.78 3.10
CA LEU A 166 -1.16 2.92 4.48
C LEU A 166 -0.41 4.05 5.20
N VAL A 167 0.93 4.04 5.16
CA VAL A 167 1.77 5.08 5.77
C VAL A 167 1.48 6.45 5.17
N ALA A 168 1.34 6.53 3.85
CA ALA A 168 0.99 7.79 3.19
C ALA A 168 -0.40 8.29 3.61
N ALA A 169 -1.39 7.40 3.76
CA ALA A 169 -2.72 7.76 4.24
C ALA A 169 -2.71 8.21 5.71
N GLN A 170 -1.94 7.55 6.58
CA GLN A 170 -1.76 7.95 7.97
C GLN A 170 -1.16 9.36 8.07
N ILE A 171 -0.11 9.65 7.28
CA ILE A 171 0.50 10.99 7.25
C ILE A 171 -0.51 12.03 6.74
N ARG A 172 -1.28 11.72 5.69
CA ARG A 172 -2.31 12.62 5.17
C ARG A 172 -3.41 12.90 6.20
N SER A 173 -3.81 11.92 6.99
CA SER A 173 -4.86 12.06 8.02
C SER A 173 -4.45 12.95 9.21
N ILE A 174 -3.16 13.23 9.40
CA ILE A 174 -2.67 14.16 10.44
C ILE A 174 -3.33 15.55 10.26
N ARG A 175 -3.42 16.03 9.02
CA ARG A 175 -4.15 17.25 8.68
C ARG A 175 -4.68 17.17 7.27
N GLU A 176 -5.91 16.74 7.11
CA GLU A 176 -6.57 16.67 5.81
C GLU A 176 -6.71 18.04 5.16
N PRO A 177 -6.64 18.10 3.82
CA PRO A 177 -6.76 19.38 3.11
C PRO A 177 -8.14 20.01 3.32
N ASN A 178 -8.14 21.27 3.74
CA ASN A 178 -9.36 22.03 3.92
C ASN A 178 -9.93 22.45 2.57
N ILE A 179 -11.21 22.17 2.33
CA ILE A 179 -11.89 22.43 1.05
C ILE A 179 -12.08 23.93 0.74
N TYR A 180 -11.95 24.83 1.72
CA TYR A 180 -12.09 26.26 1.54
C TYR A 180 -10.76 26.98 1.36
N THR A 181 -9.73 26.55 2.11
CA THR A 181 -8.41 27.20 2.12
C THR A 181 -7.35 26.44 1.35
N GLY A 182 -7.55 25.14 1.10
CA GLY A 182 -6.56 24.26 0.50
C GLY A 182 -5.39 23.88 1.42
N LYS A 183 -5.38 24.38 2.68
CA LYS A 183 -4.32 24.10 3.65
C LYS A 183 -4.47 22.69 4.21
N GLY A 184 -3.37 21.96 4.33
CA GLY A 184 -3.34 20.59 4.82
C GLY A 184 -2.25 19.76 4.14
N ILE A 185 -2.27 18.45 4.38
CA ILE A 185 -1.37 17.49 3.77
C ILE A 185 -2.15 16.78 2.65
N ARG A 186 -1.64 16.84 1.42
CA ARG A 186 -2.26 16.22 0.24
C ARG A 186 -1.26 15.39 -0.54
N TYR A 187 -1.72 14.47 -1.36
CA TYR A 187 -0.86 13.82 -2.34
C TYR A 187 -0.40 14.83 -3.39
N ALA A 188 0.79 14.59 -3.97
CA ALA A 188 1.32 15.47 -5.02
C ALA A 188 0.43 15.52 -6.26
N ASP A 189 -0.23 14.40 -6.56
CA ASP A 189 -1.16 14.20 -7.67
C ASP A 189 -2.63 14.53 -7.32
N GLU A 190 -2.92 14.95 -6.07
CA GLU A 190 -4.26 15.26 -5.60
C GLU A 190 -4.67 16.69 -5.95
N VAL A 191 -5.76 16.82 -6.72
CA VAL A 191 -6.35 18.12 -7.05
C VAL A 191 -7.48 18.44 -6.05
N ILE A 192 -7.29 19.50 -5.26
CA ILE A 192 -8.30 19.96 -4.31
C ILE A 192 -9.20 20.99 -4.98
N ILE A 193 -10.47 20.65 -5.15
CA ILE A 193 -11.47 21.58 -5.65
C ILE A 193 -11.92 22.47 -4.50
N LEU A 194 -11.50 23.74 -4.53
CA LEU A 194 -11.85 24.73 -3.51
C LEU A 194 -13.29 25.18 -3.68
N LYS A 195 -14.04 25.17 -2.60
CA LYS A 195 -15.39 25.78 -2.54
C LYS A 195 -15.27 27.28 -2.30
N PRO A 196 -16.07 28.12 -2.99
CA PRO A 196 -16.07 29.55 -2.73
C PRO A 196 -16.59 29.83 -1.32
N THR A 197 -15.89 30.67 -0.59
CA THR A 197 -16.40 31.24 0.68
C THR A 197 -17.50 32.22 0.37
N LYS A 198 -18.59 32.19 1.15
CA LYS A 198 -19.65 33.22 1.03
C LYS A 198 -19.01 34.60 1.26
N LYS A 199 -18.96 35.42 0.23
CA LYS A 199 -18.62 36.85 0.41
C LYS A 199 -19.69 37.46 1.29
N THR A 200 -19.35 37.88 2.51
CA THR A 200 -20.20 38.69 3.34
C THR A 200 -20.43 40.00 2.54
N LYS A 201 -21.67 40.24 2.09
CA LYS A 201 -22.00 41.54 1.52
C LYS A 201 -21.73 42.55 2.63
N ALA A 202 -20.71 43.37 2.47
CA ALA A 202 -20.55 44.55 3.29
C ALA A 202 -21.80 45.43 3.03
N LYS A 203 -22.51 45.73 4.11
CA LYS A 203 -23.63 46.67 4.13
C LYS A 203 -23.05 48.07 4.01
#